data_a0eaa1ad5beb5793d83d80204e4f3fac
#
_entry.id   a0eaa1ad5beb5793d83d80204e4f3fac
#
_cell.length_a   1.000
_cell.length_b   1.000
_cell.length_c   1.000
_cell.angle_alpha   90.00
_cell.angle_beta   90.00
_cell.angle_gamma   90.00
#
_symmetry.space_group_name_H-M   'P 1'
#
loop_
_entity.id
_entity.type
_entity.pdbx_description
1 polymer ?
#
loop_
_entity_poly.entity_id
_entity_poly.type
_entity_poly.pdbx_seq_one_letter_code
_entity_poly.pdbx_strand_id
1 'polypeptide(L)'
;MSSHTLHKSPLPYLLAGPILRKTTHEEVNVWLVTSQPFSGTLTLYHADEGETIIQSAPENVESIRVGTHAWVNLISVTGQFPVNTPLEYQLSDNGQDLTDWAPQLFYSDERRVSFRISTHADYILHGSCRNPHHASKDSLVAADNKLATQTIMERPDLLMMSGDQIYADHVAGPTLDAIDQVIELLGLAGETFSPGACQEKIFHSADLYAH
;
A
#
# COMPACT_ATOMS: atom_id res chain seq x y z
N MET A 1 8.18 -29.07 -26.06
CA MET A 1 7.90 -27.77 -25.45
C MET A 1 6.65 -27.96 -24.61
N SER A 2 6.83 -28.12 -23.31
CA SER A 2 5.72 -28.41 -22.38
C SER A 2 5.16 -27.07 -21.94
N SER A 3 3.95 -26.72 -22.40
CA SER A 3 3.23 -25.54 -21.89
C SER A 3 2.83 -25.82 -20.45
N HIS A 4 3.59 -25.30 -19.51
CA HIS A 4 3.13 -25.19 -18.14
C HIS A 4 1.99 -24.17 -18.10
N THR A 5 0.77 -24.67 -18.18
CA THR A 5 -0.42 -23.89 -17.82
C THR A 5 -0.32 -23.65 -16.31
N LEU A 6 0.24 -22.50 -15.94
CA LEU A 6 0.13 -21.99 -14.58
C LEU A 6 -1.36 -21.89 -14.27
N HIS A 7 -1.83 -22.66 -13.29
CA HIS A 7 -3.13 -22.43 -12.68
C HIS A 7 -3.12 -20.99 -12.16
N LYS A 8 -3.76 -20.08 -12.90
CA LYS A 8 -3.93 -18.69 -12.47
C LYS A 8 -4.81 -18.71 -11.23
N SER A 9 -4.21 -18.65 -10.06
CA SER A 9 -4.95 -18.24 -8.86
C SER A 9 -5.59 -16.89 -9.14
N PRO A 10 -6.83 -16.65 -8.70
CA PRO A 10 -7.43 -15.33 -8.85
C PRO A 10 -6.52 -14.30 -8.17
N LEU A 11 -6.42 -13.11 -8.79
CA LEU A 11 -5.69 -12.00 -8.19
C LEU A 11 -6.26 -11.69 -6.80
N PRO A 12 -5.42 -11.40 -5.79
CA PRO A 12 -5.91 -10.92 -4.51
C PRO A 12 -6.70 -9.62 -4.71
N TYR A 13 -7.71 -9.39 -3.89
CA TYR A 13 -8.49 -8.15 -3.97
C TYR A 13 -7.62 -6.93 -3.63
N LEU A 14 -6.92 -6.95 -2.50
CA LEU A 14 -5.94 -5.93 -2.12
C LEU A 14 -4.58 -6.24 -2.76
N LEU A 15 -4.11 -5.35 -3.62
CA LEU A 15 -2.82 -5.48 -4.31
C LEU A 15 -1.70 -4.74 -3.59
N ALA A 16 -2.00 -3.58 -2.99
CA ALA A 16 -1.03 -2.79 -2.23
C ALA A 16 -1.73 -1.90 -1.20
N GLY A 17 -1.04 -1.58 -0.11
CA GLY A 17 -1.58 -0.84 1.01
C GLY A 17 -2.32 -1.75 2.01
N PRO A 18 -3.23 -1.20 2.84
CA PRO A 18 -3.56 0.21 2.95
C PRO A 18 -2.41 1.05 3.56
N ILE A 19 -2.35 2.31 3.21
CA ILE A 19 -1.38 3.26 3.76
C ILE A 19 -2.13 4.49 4.28
N LEU A 20 -1.96 4.80 5.57
CA LEU A 20 -2.36 6.09 6.12
C LEU A 20 -1.46 7.18 5.53
N ARG A 21 -2.05 8.14 4.80
CA ARG A 21 -1.31 9.20 4.10
C ARG A 21 -1.29 10.49 4.91
N LYS A 22 -2.43 11.09 5.10
CA LYS A 22 -2.60 12.30 5.90
C LYS A 22 -3.52 11.98 7.06
N THR A 23 -3.09 12.27 8.27
CA THR A 23 -3.87 12.12 9.49
C THR A 23 -3.78 13.39 10.28
N THR A 24 -4.89 14.10 10.41
CA THR A 24 -5.04 15.30 11.22
C THR A 24 -6.32 15.20 12.05
N HIS A 25 -6.53 16.12 12.96
CA HIS A 25 -7.79 16.18 13.73
C HIS A 25 -9.03 16.50 12.86
N GLU A 26 -8.84 16.89 11.60
CA GLU A 26 -9.92 17.24 10.68
C GLU A 26 -10.03 16.32 9.48
N GLU A 27 -8.98 15.52 9.19
CA GLU A 27 -8.92 14.72 7.97
C GLU A 27 -8.10 13.45 8.16
N VAL A 28 -8.61 12.32 7.65
CA VAL A 28 -7.90 11.04 7.58
C VAL A 28 -7.98 10.52 6.16
N ASN A 29 -6.82 10.25 5.55
CA ASN A 29 -6.70 9.75 4.19
C ASN A 29 -6.04 8.37 4.20
N VAL A 30 -6.70 7.42 3.53
CA VAL A 30 -6.19 6.06 3.34
C VAL A 30 -6.02 5.78 1.85
N TRP A 31 -4.83 5.36 1.47
CA TRP A 31 -4.50 4.95 0.10
C TRP A 31 -4.40 3.44 0.01
N LEU A 32 -4.95 2.85 -1.08
CA LEU A 32 -4.84 1.43 -1.38
C LEU A 32 -4.93 1.16 -2.88
N VAL A 33 -4.45 0.00 -3.31
CA VAL A 33 -4.63 -0.52 -4.68
C VAL A 33 -5.41 -1.81 -4.63
N THR A 34 -6.44 -1.91 -5.47
CA THR A 34 -7.31 -3.08 -5.57
C THR A 34 -7.31 -3.67 -6.97
N SER A 35 -7.58 -4.98 -7.09
CA SER A 35 -7.66 -5.67 -8.39
C SER A 35 -9.01 -5.45 -9.11
N GLN A 36 -9.99 -4.86 -8.43
CA GLN A 36 -11.32 -4.53 -8.93
C GLN A 36 -11.69 -3.12 -8.48
N PRO A 37 -12.68 -2.46 -9.09
CA PRO A 37 -13.18 -1.18 -8.59
C PRO A 37 -13.54 -1.26 -7.12
N PHE A 38 -13.09 -0.30 -6.32
CA PHE A 38 -13.43 -0.20 -4.91
C PHE A 38 -14.73 0.59 -4.74
N SER A 39 -15.73 -0.04 -4.14
CA SER A 39 -17.03 0.58 -3.80
C SER A 39 -17.33 0.49 -2.31
N GLY A 40 -16.31 0.15 -1.55
CA GLY A 40 -16.42 -0.12 -0.13
C GLY A 40 -16.36 1.13 0.75
N THR A 41 -16.15 0.88 2.02
CA THR A 41 -16.14 1.92 3.05
C THR A 41 -14.89 1.85 3.91
N LEU A 42 -14.46 3.01 4.39
CA LEU A 42 -13.53 3.20 5.50
C LEU A 42 -14.35 3.56 6.75
N THR A 43 -14.20 2.81 7.80
CA THR A 43 -14.82 3.10 9.09
C THR A 43 -13.74 3.35 10.14
N LEU A 44 -13.84 4.45 10.86
CA LEU A 44 -12.98 4.81 11.98
C LEU A 44 -13.68 4.55 13.31
N TYR A 45 -12.92 4.05 14.28
CA TYR A 45 -13.42 3.67 15.61
C TYR A 45 -12.55 4.25 16.72
N HIS A 46 -13.17 4.46 17.87
CA HIS A 46 -12.44 4.54 19.14
C HIS A 46 -11.93 3.15 19.51
N ALA A 47 -10.63 2.98 19.75
CA ALA A 47 -10.05 1.66 20.00
C ALA A 47 -10.56 1.04 21.31
N ASP A 48 -10.71 1.83 22.37
CA ASP A 48 -11.09 1.34 23.69
C ASP A 48 -12.56 0.92 23.80
N GLU A 49 -13.45 1.61 23.07
CA GLU A 49 -14.89 1.42 23.15
C GLU A 49 -15.46 0.66 21.95
N GLY A 50 -14.70 0.59 20.86
CA GLY A 50 -15.16 0.02 19.59
C GLY A 50 -16.28 0.82 18.93
N GLU A 51 -16.57 2.03 19.45
CA GLU A 51 -17.60 2.92 18.93
C GLU A 51 -17.16 3.52 17.58
N THR A 52 -18.07 3.55 16.62
CA THR A 52 -17.85 4.16 15.31
C THR A 52 -17.81 5.67 15.43
N ILE A 53 -16.70 6.28 15.01
CA ILE A 53 -16.54 7.73 14.90
C ILE A 53 -17.16 8.23 13.60
N ILE A 54 -16.80 7.59 12.48
CA ILE A 54 -17.27 7.97 11.15
C ILE A 54 -17.16 6.77 10.21
N GLN A 55 -18.03 6.75 9.19
CA GLN A 55 -17.94 5.85 8.05
C GLN A 55 -17.92 6.70 6.77
N SER A 56 -17.02 6.37 5.84
CA SER A 56 -16.93 7.06 4.56
C SER A 56 -18.17 6.82 3.71
N ALA A 57 -18.57 7.85 2.96
CA ALA A 57 -19.56 7.74 1.90
C ALA A 57 -18.86 7.48 0.53
N PRO A 58 -19.58 7.04 -0.51
CA PRO A 58 -19.00 6.79 -1.84
C PRO A 58 -18.25 8.00 -2.42
N GLU A 59 -18.72 9.22 -2.17
CA GLU A 59 -18.09 10.46 -2.61
C GLU A 59 -16.75 10.75 -1.94
N ASN A 60 -16.43 10.04 -0.88
CA ASN A 60 -15.12 10.14 -0.21
C ASN A 60 -14.02 9.31 -0.91
N VAL A 61 -14.37 8.54 -1.94
CA VAL A 61 -13.44 7.67 -2.66
C VAL A 61 -13.09 8.27 -4.02
N GLU A 62 -11.84 8.62 -4.19
CA GLU A 62 -11.26 8.92 -5.50
C GLU A 62 -10.57 7.66 -6.03
N SER A 63 -10.91 7.24 -7.26
CA SER A 63 -10.39 6.02 -7.85
C SER A 63 -9.87 6.27 -9.26
N ILE A 64 -8.65 5.81 -9.53
CA ILE A 64 -8.01 5.88 -10.85
C ILE A 64 -7.69 4.45 -11.31
N ARG A 65 -8.24 4.07 -12.46
CA ARG A 65 -7.88 2.82 -13.11
C ARG A 65 -6.53 2.97 -13.80
N VAL A 66 -5.55 2.15 -13.41
CA VAL A 66 -4.19 2.14 -13.97
C VAL A 66 -3.90 0.87 -14.78
N GLY A 67 -4.77 -0.12 -14.72
CA GLY A 67 -4.68 -1.36 -15.47
C GLY A 67 -6.03 -2.04 -15.62
N THR A 68 -6.07 -3.16 -16.34
CA THR A 68 -7.30 -3.96 -16.47
C THR A 68 -7.75 -4.50 -15.11
N HIS A 69 -6.78 -4.82 -14.25
CA HIS A 69 -6.97 -5.37 -12.92
C HIS A 69 -6.19 -4.57 -11.86
N ALA A 70 -6.16 -3.23 -11.99
CA ALA A 70 -5.52 -2.38 -11.01
C ALA A 70 -6.22 -1.01 -10.91
N TRP A 71 -6.70 -0.68 -9.69
CA TRP A 71 -7.32 0.59 -9.34
C TRP A 71 -6.60 1.18 -8.13
N VAL A 72 -6.09 2.39 -8.31
CA VAL A 72 -5.52 3.19 -7.21
C VAL A 72 -6.63 3.99 -6.58
N ASN A 73 -6.81 3.83 -5.28
CA ASN A 73 -7.89 4.46 -4.53
C ASN A 73 -7.32 5.33 -3.42
N LEU A 74 -7.93 6.50 -3.24
CA LEU A 74 -7.72 7.38 -2.10
C LEU A 74 -9.07 7.61 -1.43
N ILE A 75 -9.18 7.25 -0.16
CA ILE A 75 -10.37 7.46 0.64
C ILE A 75 -10.07 8.61 1.60
N SER A 76 -10.86 9.67 1.54
CA SER A 76 -10.69 10.87 2.36
C SER A 76 -11.92 11.10 3.22
N VAL A 77 -11.77 11.02 4.53
CA VAL A 77 -12.84 11.37 5.48
C VAL A 77 -12.49 12.63 6.24
N THR A 78 -13.46 13.52 6.37
CA THR A 78 -13.33 14.77 7.10
C THR A 78 -14.26 14.77 8.31
N GLY A 79 -13.83 15.34 9.41
CA GLY A 79 -14.60 15.38 10.65
C GLY A 79 -13.84 16.06 11.78
N GLN A 80 -14.21 15.73 13.02
CA GLN A 80 -13.45 16.11 14.20
C GLN A 80 -12.96 14.83 14.87
N PHE A 81 -11.66 14.55 14.73
CA PHE A 81 -11.07 13.32 15.21
C PHE A 81 -10.30 13.51 16.51
N PRO A 82 -10.40 12.57 17.46
CA PRO A 82 -9.61 12.62 18.68
C PRO A 82 -8.12 12.60 18.37
N VAL A 83 -7.34 13.34 19.13
CA VAL A 83 -5.88 13.37 19.01
C VAL A 83 -5.22 12.73 20.24
N ASN A 84 -4.04 12.18 20.06
CA ASN A 84 -3.24 11.53 21.11
C ASN A 84 -3.98 10.41 21.85
N THR A 85 -4.93 9.77 21.19
CA THR A 85 -5.69 8.61 21.69
C THR A 85 -5.63 7.47 20.70
N PRO A 86 -5.74 6.22 21.16
CA PRO A 86 -5.82 5.07 20.27
C PRO A 86 -7.08 5.10 19.40
N LEU A 87 -6.88 4.96 18.10
CA LEU A 87 -7.91 4.84 17.08
C LEU A 87 -7.71 3.56 16.29
N GLU A 88 -8.78 3.09 15.67
CA GLU A 88 -8.74 1.97 14.75
C GLU A 88 -9.46 2.31 13.46
N TYR A 89 -9.08 1.65 12.37
CA TYR A 89 -9.86 1.66 11.14
C TYR A 89 -10.06 0.26 10.56
N GLN A 90 -11.14 0.13 9.80
CA GLN A 90 -11.46 -1.03 8.99
C GLN A 90 -11.86 -0.59 7.59
N LEU A 91 -11.42 -1.35 6.61
CA LEU A 91 -11.87 -1.25 5.23
C LEU A 91 -12.76 -2.44 4.93
N SER A 92 -13.89 -2.20 4.29
CA SER A 92 -14.80 -3.26 3.88
C SER A 92 -15.37 -3.00 2.49
N ASP A 93 -15.56 -4.04 1.70
CA ASP A 93 -16.20 -4.01 0.39
C ASP A 93 -16.86 -5.36 0.09
N ASN A 94 -18.03 -5.34 -0.53
CA ASN A 94 -18.77 -6.55 -0.97
C ASN A 94 -18.93 -7.63 0.13
N GLY A 95 -19.10 -7.20 1.38
CA GLY A 95 -19.31 -8.11 2.52
C GLY A 95 -18.05 -8.79 3.06
N GLN A 96 -16.90 -8.41 2.55
CA GLN A 96 -15.58 -8.78 3.05
C GLN A 96 -14.88 -7.57 3.66
N ASP A 97 -13.85 -7.80 4.45
CA ASP A 97 -13.08 -6.75 5.06
C ASP A 97 -11.56 -6.99 4.97
N LEU A 98 -10.80 -6.11 5.58
CA LEU A 98 -9.33 -6.17 5.53
C LEU A 98 -8.77 -7.44 6.15
N THR A 99 -9.48 -8.08 7.10
CA THR A 99 -9.06 -9.36 7.69
C THR A 99 -9.20 -10.52 6.71
N ASP A 100 -10.14 -10.42 5.76
CA ASP A 100 -10.31 -11.41 4.68
C ASP A 100 -9.28 -11.20 3.58
N TRP A 101 -8.99 -9.94 3.23
CA TRP A 101 -8.11 -9.60 2.10
C TRP A 101 -6.63 -9.74 2.43
N ALA A 102 -6.24 -9.38 3.66
CA ALA A 102 -4.85 -9.27 4.04
C ALA A 102 -4.62 -9.54 5.54
N PRO A 103 -4.91 -10.76 6.03
CA PRO A 103 -4.78 -11.11 7.44
C PRO A 103 -3.35 -10.93 7.98
N GLN A 104 -2.35 -10.95 7.10
CA GLN A 104 -0.93 -10.73 7.44
C GLN A 104 -0.59 -9.29 7.86
N LEU A 105 -1.51 -8.33 7.69
CA LEU A 105 -1.30 -6.94 8.10
C LEU A 105 -1.55 -6.69 9.59
N PHE A 106 -2.13 -7.65 10.28
CA PHE A 106 -2.51 -7.50 11.69
C PHE A 106 -1.46 -8.11 12.62
N TYR A 107 -1.19 -7.42 13.72
CA TYR A 107 -0.38 -7.96 14.81
C TYR A 107 -1.25 -8.79 15.75
N SER A 108 -0.78 -10.00 16.08
CA SER A 108 -1.37 -10.91 17.08
C SER A 108 -2.92 -10.97 17.04
N ASP A 109 -3.57 -10.31 17.99
CA ASP A 109 -5.02 -10.39 18.20
C ASP A 109 -5.80 -9.20 17.59
N GLU A 110 -5.12 -8.32 16.86
CA GLU A 110 -5.77 -7.18 16.22
C GLU A 110 -6.79 -7.65 15.16
N ARG A 111 -7.93 -6.97 15.12
CA ARG A 111 -9.00 -7.19 14.12
C ARG A 111 -9.22 -5.97 13.23
N ARG A 112 -8.62 -4.85 13.61
CA ARG A 112 -8.62 -3.58 12.90
C ARG A 112 -7.23 -3.01 12.95
N VAL A 113 -6.91 -2.14 12.03
CA VAL A 113 -5.60 -1.48 12.02
C VAL A 113 -5.61 -0.33 13.01
N SER A 114 -4.72 -0.40 13.99
CA SER A 114 -4.58 0.60 15.05
C SER A 114 -3.69 1.75 14.59
N PHE A 115 -4.08 2.98 14.94
CA PHE A 115 -3.31 4.20 14.70
C PHE A 115 -3.62 5.26 15.74
N ARG A 116 -2.89 6.37 15.71
CA ARG A 116 -3.24 7.59 16.46
C ARG A 116 -2.99 8.83 15.61
N ILE A 117 -3.68 9.90 15.91
CA ILE A 117 -3.45 11.23 15.36
C ILE A 117 -2.63 12.00 16.38
N SER A 118 -1.36 12.24 16.06
CA SER A 118 -0.46 13.00 16.96
C SER A 118 -0.51 14.47 16.64
N THR A 119 -0.47 15.31 17.66
CA THR A 119 -0.39 16.78 17.53
C THR A 119 1.03 17.25 17.20
N HIS A 120 2.03 16.43 17.51
CA HIS A 120 3.45 16.67 17.25
C HIS A 120 4.09 15.39 16.74
N ALA A 121 5.12 15.53 15.95
CA ALA A 121 5.92 14.38 15.48
C ALA A 121 7.17 14.25 16.38
N ASP A 122 6.99 13.71 17.57
CA ASP A 122 8.06 13.57 18.56
C ASP A 122 8.90 12.32 18.33
N TYR A 123 8.32 11.29 17.69
CA TYR A 123 9.02 10.06 17.34
C TYR A 123 8.88 9.76 15.85
N ILE A 124 9.98 9.92 15.12
CA ILE A 124 10.03 9.74 13.67
C ILE A 124 10.96 8.57 13.34
N LEU A 125 10.47 7.63 12.54
CA LEU A 125 11.33 6.70 11.82
C LEU A 125 11.72 7.32 10.48
N HIS A 126 13.02 7.35 10.20
CA HIS A 126 13.54 7.87 8.93
C HIS A 126 14.32 6.78 8.21
N GLY A 127 14.10 6.69 6.90
CA GLY A 127 14.83 5.80 6.02
C GLY A 127 15.00 6.37 4.62
N SER A 128 15.95 5.80 3.88
CA SER A 128 16.21 6.09 2.47
C SER A 128 17.04 4.97 1.87
N CYS A 129 17.32 5.03 0.56
CA CYS A 129 18.32 4.18 -0.09
C CYS A 129 18.05 2.68 0.08
N ARG A 130 16.81 2.26 -0.15
CA ARG A 130 16.43 0.85 -0.04
C ARG A 130 16.90 0.07 -1.26
N ASN A 131 17.85 -0.86 -1.07
CA ASN A 131 18.30 -1.76 -2.13
C ASN A 131 17.80 -3.19 -1.84
N PRO A 132 16.81 -3.71 -2.56
CA PRO A 132 16.23 -5.02 -2.31
C PRO A 132 17.19 -6.18 -2.62
N HIS A 133 18.24 -5.95 -3.41
CA HIS A 133 19.24 -6.95 -3.77
C HIS A 133 20.51 -6.87 -2.91
N HIS A 134 20.56 -6.01 -1.90
CA HIS A 134 21.68 -5.94 -0.99
C HIS A 134 21.71 -7.17 -0.06
N ALA A 135 22.92 -7.63 0.28
CA ALA A 135 23.11 -8.82 1.12
C ALA A 135 22.63 -8.66 2.59
N SER A 136 22.38 -7.43 3.04
CA SER A 136 21.83 -7.18 4.38
C SER A 136 20.34 -7.48 4.43
N LYS A 137 19.81 -7.68 5.64
CA LYS A 137 18.37 -7.79 5.88
C LYS A 137 17.67 -6.45 5.65
N ASP A 138 16.42 -6.49 5.22
CA ASP A 138 15.59 -5.30 5.04
C ASP A 138 15.29 -4.64 6.40
N SER A 139 15.67 -3.38 6.55
CA SER A 139 15.47 -2.61 7.78
C SER A 139 14.00 -2.29 8.05
N LEU A 140 13.13 -2.29 7.02
CA LEU A 140 11.69 -2.15 7.22
C LEU A 140 11.10 -3.35 7.97
N VAL A 141 11.61 -4.56 7.75
CA VAL A 141 11.22 -5.74 8.55
C VAL A 141 11.61 -5.58 10.01
N ALA A 142 12.79 -4.98 10.28
CA ALA A 142 13.21 -4.70 11.66
C ALA A 142 12.33 -3.62 12.32
N ALA A 143 11.90 -2.60 11.57
CA ALA A 143 10.96 -1.60 12.03
C ALA A 143 9.59 -2.24 12.35
N ASP A 144 9.07 -3.08 11.45
CA ASP A 144 7.80 -3.80 11.63
C ASP A 144 7.83 -4.69 12.89
N ASN A 145 8.88 -5.49 13.07
CA ASN A 145 9.06 -6.30 14.28
C ASN A 145 9.08 -5.46 15.56
N LYS A 146 9.66 -4.26 15.52
CA LYS A 146 9.64 -3.35 16.65
C LYS A 146 8.22 -2.81 16.92
N LEU A 147 7.49 -2.41 15.89
CA LEU A 147 6.11 -1.94 16.01
C LEU A 147 5.19 -3.01 16.61
N ALA A 148 5.40 -4.28 16.25
CA ALA A 148 4.62 -5.40 16.78
C ALA A 148 4.75 -5.57 18.31
N THR A 149 5.81 -5.06 18.92
CA THR A 149 6.05 -5.12 20.38
C THR A 149 5.64 -3.86 21.13
N GLN A 150 5.18 -2.83 20.43
CA GLN A 150 4.85 -1.54 21.00
C GLN A 150 3.33 -1.36 21.07
N THR A 151 2.86 -0.75 22.15
CA THR A 151 1.49 -0.23 22.19
C THR A 151 1.34 0.91 21.20
N ILE A 152 0.12 1.21 20.76
CA ILE A 152 -0.13 2.27 19.79
C ILE A 152 0.41 3.63 20.25
N MET A 153 0.45 3.88 21.54
CA MET A 153 0.97 5.11 22.12
C MET A 153 2.50 5.21 22.08
N GLU A 154 3.18 4.09 21.92
CA GLU A 154 4.65 4.02 21.84
C GLU A 154 5.15 3.97 20.39
N ARG A 155 4.25 3.73 19.42
CA ARG A 155 4.61 3.67 18.01
C ARG A 155 5.02 5.04 17.48
N PRO A 156 5.88 5.11 16.44
CA PRO A 156 6.25 6.36 15.78
C PRO A 156 5.03 7.13 15.24
N ASP A 157 5.14 8.44 15.27
CA ASP A 157 4.15 9.35 14.70
C ASP A 157 4.25 9.44 13.18
N LEU A 158 5.46 9.21 12.64
CA LEU A 158 5.75 9.37 11.23
C LEU A 158 6.82 8.38 10.76
N LEU A 159 6.57 7.76 9.61
CA LEU A 159 7.61 7.12 8.81
C LEU A 159 7.96 8.06 7.63
N MET A 160 9.17 8.60 7.66
CA MET A 160 9.69 9.45 6.59
C MET A 160 10.66 8.66 5.71
N MET A 161 10.28 8.46 4.46
CA MET A 161 11.14 7.87 3.43
C MET A 161 11.60 8.98 2.50
N SER A 162 12.84 9.47 2.68
CA SER A 162 13.30 10.73 2.09
C SER A 162 13.90 10.61 0.69
N GLY A 163 13.91 9.43 0.10
CA GLY A 163 14.37 9.23 -1.28
C GLY A 163 14.93 7.83 -1.49
N ASP A 164 15.19 7.50 -2.74
CA ASP A 164 15.68 6.19 -3.17
C ASP A 164 14.86 5.06 -2.53
N GLN A 165 13.55 5.15 -2.71
CA GLN A 165 12.59 4.21 -2.10
C GLN A 165 12.90 2.77 -2.48
N ILE A 166 13.45 2.60 -3.70
CA ILE A 166 13.95 1.35 -4.22
C ILE A 166 15.04 1.64 -5.25
N TYR A 167 16.19 0.98 -5.13
CA TYR A 167 17.21 0.96 -6.17
C TYR A 167 16.88 -0.09 -7.22
N ALA A 168 16.96 0.30 -8.49
CA ALA A 168 16.72 -0.57 -9.64
C ALA A 168 17.96 -0.72 -10.54
N ASP A 169 19.15 -0.32 -10.06
CA ASP A 169 20.40 -0.33 -10.85
C ASP A 169 20.90 -1.74 -11.18
N HIS A 170 20.61 -2.71 -10.30
CA HIS A 170 21.10 -4.09 -10.40
C HIS A 170 19.97 -5.08 -10.11
N VAL A 171 18.92 -5.05 -10.94
CA VAL A 171 17.79 -5.98 -10.79
C VAL A 171 18.17 -7.32 -11.38
N ALA A 172 18.03 -8.40 -10.60
CA ALA A 172 18.29 -9.75 -11.08
C ALA A 172 17.28 -10.15 -12.17
N GLY A 173 17.73 -10.88 -13.20
CA GLY A 173 16.89 -11.34 -14.30
C GLY A 173 15.56 -11.96 -13.86
N PRO A 174 15.53 -12.94 -12.92
CA PRO A 174 14.28 -13.51 -12.45
C PRO A 174 13.31 -12.51 -11.83
N THR A 175 13.81 -11.39 -11.27
CA THR A 175 12.96 -10.32 -10.74
C THR A 175 12.35 -9.51 -11.88
N LEU A 176 13.08 -9.24 -12.95
CA LEU A 176 12.56 -8.58 -14.15
C LEU A 176 11.45 -9.42 -14.78
N ASP A 177 11.69 -10.74 -14.94
CA ASP A 177 10.67 -11.67 -15.45
C ASP A 177 9.40 -11.66 -14.57
N ALA A 178 9.55 -11.57 -13.26
CA ALA A 178 8.42 -11.51 -12.34
C ALA A 178 7.67 -10.17 -12.47
N ILE A 179 8.38 -9.05 -12.64
CA ILE A 179 7.78 -7.73 -12.86
C ILE A 179 6.97 -7.72 -14.16
N ASP A 180 7.53 -8.26 -15.24
CA ASP A 180 6.85 -8.37 -16.54
C ASP A 180 5.55 -9.18 -16.42
N GLN A 181 5.59 -10.33 -15.75
CA GLN A 181 4.40 -11.13 -15.47
C GLN A 181 3.35 -10.35 -14.64
N VAL A 182 3.76 -9.53 -13.67
CA VAL A 182 2.85 -8.69 -12.89
C VAL A 182 2.21 -7.61 -13.77
N ILE A 183 2.99 -6.96 -14.64
CA ILE A 183 2.50 -5.97 -15.62
C ILE A 183 1.41 -6.59 -16.49
N GLU A 184 1.66 -7.78 -17.04
CA GLU A 184 0.69 -8.52 -17.86
C GLU A 184 -0.56 -8.92 -17.06
N LEU A 185 -0.38 -9.48 -15.85
CA LEU A 185 -1.49 -9.91 -14.97
C LEU A 185 -2.42 -8.75 -14.60
N LEU A 186 -1.85 -7.60 -14.30
CA LEU A 186 -2.62 -6.41 -13.93
C LEU A 186 -3.15 -5.66 -15.16
N GLY A 187 -2.63 -5.98 -16.35
CA GLY A 187 -2.95 -5.31 -17.60
C GLY A 187 -2.61 -3.82 -17.53
N LEU A 188 -1.42 -3.51 -17.00
CA LEU A 188 -0.94 -2.13 -16.91
C LEU A 188 -0.65 -1.58 -18.31
N ALA A 189 -0.87 -0.29 -18.49
CA ALA A 189 -0.58 0.37 -19.76
C ALA A 189 0.95 0.43 -19.97
N GLY A 190 1.38 0.08 -21.18
CA GLY A 190 2.77 0.28 -21.58
C GLY A 190 3.08 1.76 -21.77
N GLU A 191 4.30 2.15 -21.46
CA GLU A 191 4.79 3.50 -21.70
C GLU A 191 5.50 3.59 -23.06
N THR A 192 5.38 4.74 -23.72
CA THR A 192 6.06 5.04 -24.98
C THR A 192 7.04 6.17 -24.74
N PHE A 193 8.30 5.95 -25.10
CA PHE A 193 9.35 6.95 -24.95
C PHE A 193 9.42 7.85 -26.20
N SER A 194 9.67 9.15 -25.99
CA SER A 194 9.89 10.08 -27.08
C SER A 194 11.18 9.73 -27.82
N PRO A 195 11.22 9.83 -29.18
CA PRO A 195 12.43 9.69 -29.95
C PRO A 195 13.53 10.62 -29.43
N GLY A 196 14.70 10.08 -29.11
CA GLY A 196 15.84 10.85 -28.55
C GLY A 196 16.00 10.75 -27.03
N ALA A 197 15.07 10.15 -26.32
CA ALA A 197 15.25 9.87 -24.88
C ALA A 197 16.22 8.70 -24.61
N CYS A 198 16.42 7.83 -25.61
CA CYS A 198 17.38 6.73 -25.57
C CYS A 198 18.24 6.74 -26.84
N GLN A 199 19.52 6.39 -26.71
CA GLN A 199 20.42 6.22 -27.87
C GLN A 199 20.08 4.97 -28.69
N GLU A 200 19.38 4.01 -28.11
CA GLU A 200 18.86 2.81 -28.75
C GLU A 200 17.37 2.97 -29.05
N LYS A 201 16.87 2.18 -30.01
CA LYS A 201 15.48 2.26 -30.49
C LYS A 201 14.48 1.57 -29.53
N ILE A 202 14.51 1.97 -28.26
CA ILE A 202 13.54 1.54 -27.27
C ILE A 202 12.39 2.54 -27.27
N PHE A 203 11.27 2.16 -27.86
CA PHE A 203 10.10 3.05 -28.00
C PHE A 203 8.96 2.69 -27.07
N HIS A 204 9.01 1.48 -26.46
CA HIS A 204 7.95 0.98 -25.60
C HIS A 204 8.56 0.31 -24.39
N SER A 205 7.89 0.39 -23.22
CA SER A 205 8.36 -0.25 -21.98
C SER A 205 8.55 -1.77 -22.11
N ALA A 206 7.71 -2.44 -22.91
CA ALA A 206 7.86 -3.87 -23.20
C ALA A 206 9.18 -4.22 -23.89
N ASP A 207 9.80 -3.28 -24.62
CA ASP A 207 11.09 -3.51 -25.31
C ASP A 207 12.25 -3.58 -24.30
N LEU A 208 12.10 -3.01 -23.10
CA LEU A 208 13.11 -3.05 -22.04
C LEU A 208 13.28 -4.43 -21.42
N TYR A 209 12.25 -5.26 -21.50
CA TYR A 209 12.19 -6.59 -20.88
C TYR A 209 12.41 -7.72 -21.89
N ALA A 210 12.57 -7.38 -23.17
CA ALA A 210 12.76 -8.35 -24.27
C ALA A 210 14.23 -8.79 -24.48
N HIS A 211 15.15 -8.31 -23.66
CA HIS A 211 16.60 -8.58 -23.69
C HIS A 211 17.02 -9.21 -22.35
#